data_43cab557dbae98151a5e57704b16164d
#
_entry.id   43cab557dbae98151a5e57704b16164d
#
_cell.length_a   1.000
_cell.length_b   1.000
_cell.length_c   1.000
_cell.angle_alpha   90.00
_cell.angle_beta   90.00
_cell.angle_gamma   90.00
#
_symmetry.space_group_name_H-M   'P 1'
#
loop_
_entity.id
_entity.type
_entity.pdbx_description
1 polymer ?
#
loop_
_entity_poly.entity_id
_entity_poly.type
_entity_poly.pdbx_seq_one_letter_code
_entity_poly.pdbx_strand_id
1 'polypeptide(L)'
;KSSELFVVTAEEVDDIVGPLGLDLVDEPVSWTKFGEMVLRRGGKLKGILMDPTMLVGIGPMYSDEILFEAGLRYDRLADKLSTQEIRRLYRASVEIVHDAVKHGGATVGADGFLTLSGEPGGYGPMINVYGRDGEMSPRARGPIVKAKFGSGFTYYCEQTQV
;
A
#
# COMPACT_ATOMS: atom_id res chain seq x y z
N LYS A 1 15.18 10.22 -2.57
CA LYS A 1 14.59 10.02 -3.92
C LYS A 1 14.41 11.39 -4.53
N SER A 2 14.93 11.63 -5.72
CA SER A 2 14.67 12.84 -6.50
C SER A 2 13.27 12.71 -7.11
N SER A 3 12.45 13.74 -6.96
CA SER A 3 11.25 13.88 -7.76
C SER A 3 11.63 14.47 -9.10
N GLU A 4 11.04 14.00 -10.19
CA GLU A 4 11.28 14.49 -11.53
C GLU A 4 9.97 15.11 -12.07
N LEU A 5 10.09 16.22 -12.77
CA LEU A 5 8.99 16.88 -13.44
C LEU A 5 9.28 16.89 -14.95
N PHE A 6 8.37 16.31 -15.71
CA PHE A 6 8.45 16.29 -17.16
C PHE A 6 7.35 17.18 -17.74
N VAL A 7 7.71 17.94 -18.78
CA VAL A 7 6.74 18.65 -19.62
C VAL A 7 6.80 18.00 -20.99
N VAL A 8 5.74 17.35 -21.37
CA VAL A 8 5.67 16.50 -22.57
C VAL A 8 4.41 16.82 -23.37
N THR A 9 4.37 16.41 -24.63
CA THR A 9 3.18 16.47 -25.46
C THR A 9 2.16 15.40 -25.01
N ALA A 10 0.90 15.53 -25.42
CA ALA A 10 -0.14 14.54 -25.11
C ALA A 10 0.20 13.14 -25.66
N GLU A 11 0.91 13.07 -26.79
CA GLU A 11 1.34 11.83 -27.42
C GLU A 11 2.45 11.10 -26.64
N GLU A 12 3.32 11.86 -25.95
CA GLU A 12 4.41 11.32 -25.13
C GLU A 12 3.96 10.90 -23.72
N VAL A 13 2.75 11.28 -23.29
CA VAL A 13 2.22 10.86 -21.98
C VAL A 13 2.12 9.35 -21.87
N ASP A 14 1.67 8.67 -22.91
CA ASP A 14 1.51 7.21 -22.92
C ASP A 14 2.84 6.46 -22.76
N ASP A 15 3.95 7.03 -23.21
CA ASP A 15 5.28 6.46 -23.01
C ASP A 15 5.71 6.49 -21.53
N ILE A 16 5.21 7.48 -20.79
CA ILE A 16 5.55 7.67 -19.36
C ILE A 16 4.59 6.88 -18.46
N VAL A 17 3.27 6.96 -18.74
CA VAL A 17 2.25 6.35 -17.87
C VAL A 17 1.88 4.93 -18.27
N GLY A 18 2.06 4.56 -19.55
CA GLY A 18 1.72 3.23 -20.07
C GLY A 18 2.40 2.05 -19.33
N PRO A 19 3.67 2.17 -18.87
CA PRO A 19 4.31 1.14 -18.06
C PRO A 19 3.77 0.99 -16.64
N LEU A 20 2.96 1.94 -16.15
CA LEU A 20 2.39 1.91 -14.81
C LEU A 20 1.31 0.82 -14.68
N GLY A 21 1.15 0.33 -13.46
CA GLY A 21 0.15 -0.68 -13.11
C GLY A 21 -1.24 -0.10 -12.91
N LEU A 22 -2.07 -0.86 -12.20
CA LEU A 22 -3.45 -0.47 -11.93
C LEU A 22 -3.52 0.75 -11.01
N ASP A 23 -4.34 1.72 -11.39
CA ASP A 23 -4.82 2.76 -10.50
C ASP A 23 -6.14 2.28 -9.84
N LEU A 24 -6.11 2.09 -8.51
CA LEU A 24 -7.29 1.61 -7.77
C LEU A 24 -8.34 2.70 -7.54
N VAL A 25 -8.03 3.96 -7.86
CA VAL A 25 -8.94 5.10 -7.70
C VAL A 25 -9.75 5.33 -8.97
N ASP A 26 -9.08 5.38 -10.10
CA ASP A 26 -9.69 5.82 -11.37
C ASP A 26 -10.33 4.67 -12.15
N GLU A 27 -9.83 3.44 -11.99
CA GLU A 27 -10.32 2.29 -12.75
C GLU A 27 -10.93 1.21 -11.85
N PRO A 28 -12.20 0.82 -12.06
CA PRO A 28 -12.79 -0.32 -11.38
C PRO A 28 -12.15 -1.61 -11.88
N VAL A 29 -11.32 -2.22 -11.06
CA VAL A 29 -10.68 -3.51 -11.34
C VAL A 29 -11.42 -4.61 -10.60
N SER A 30 -11.71 -5.73 -11.28
CA SER A 30 -12.28 -6.88 -10.60
C SER A 30 -11.25 -7.57 -9.69
N TRP A 31 -11.72 -8.15 -8.58
CA TRP A 31 -10.85 -8.92 -7.68
C TRP A 31 -10.17 -10.12 -8.38
N THR A 32 -10.78 -10.65 -9.43
CA THR A 32 -10.22 -11.75 -10.24
C THR A 32 -9.01 -11.28 -11.04
N LYS A 33 -9.13 -10.14 -11.76
CA LYS A 33 -8.00 -9.53 -12.49
C LYS A 33 -6.86 -9.16 -11.56
N PHE A 34 -7.18 -8.51 -10.44
CA PHE A 34 -6.21 -8.19 -9.40
C PHE A 34 -5.48 -9.44 -8.89
N GLY A 35 -6.24 -10.50 -8.56
CA GLY A 35 -5.69 -11.76 -8.07
C GLY A 35 -4.77 -12.46 -9.06
N GLU A 36 -5.15 -12.51 -10.34
CA GLU A 36 -4.29 -13.03 -11.41
C GLU A 36 -2.97 -12.29 -11.51
N MET A 37 -3.00 -10.96 -11.42
CA MET A 37 -1.80 -10.13 -11.46
C MET A 37 -0.89 -10.40 -10.27
N VAL A 38 -1.45 -10.46 -9.04
CA VAL A 38 -0.70 -10.78 -7.82
C VAL A 38 -0.05 -12.16 -7.92
N LEU A 39 -0.80 -13.19 -8.31
CA LEU A 39 -0.30 -14.57 -8.42
C LEU A 39 0.82 -14.72 -9.47
N ARG A 40 0.69 -14.02 -10.61
CA ARG A 40 1.70 -14.07 -11.68
C ARG A 40 3.02 -13.42 -11.32
N ARG A 41 3.01 -12.40 -10.45
CA ARG A 41 4.23 -11.70 -10.06
C ARG A 41 5.15 -12.56 -9.21
N GLY A 42 4.57 -13.38 -8.33
CA GLY A 42 5.34 -14.13 -7.33
C GLY A 42 6.07 -13.20 -6.34
N GLY A 43 6.78 -13.78 -5.40
CA GLY A 43 7.54 -12.99 -4.41
C GLY A 43 6.72 -12.52 -3.22
N LYS A 44 7.31 -11.63 -2.42
CA LYS A 44 6.73 -11.16 -1.15
C LYS A 44 5.66 -10.09 -1.38
N LEU A 45 4.53 -10.21 -0.70
CA LEU A 45 3.35 -9.33 -0.89
C LEU A 45 3.67 -7.85 -0.78
N LYS A 46 4.45 -7.42 0.23
CA LYS A 46 4.80 -6.01 0.36
C LYS A 46 5.55 -5.47 -0.86
N GLY A 47 6.48 -6.27 -1.40
CA GLY A 47 7.21 -5.89 -2.61
C GLY A 47 6.31 -5.75 -3.83
N ILE A 48 5.33 -6.64 -3.97
CA ILE A 48 4.35 -6.61 -5.07
C ILE A 48 3.43 -5.39 -4.95
N LEU A 49 2.91 -5.09 -3.75
CA LEU A 49 2.06 -3.93 -3.53
C LEU A 49 2.79 -2.60 -3.80
N MET A 50 4.10 -2.55 -3.54
CA MET A 50 4.93 -1.37 -3.75
C MET A 50 5.52 -1.25 -5.17
N ASP A 51 5.29 -2.23 -6.03
CA ASP A 51 5.75 -2.21 -7.43
C ASP A 51 4.83 -1.29 -8.26
N PRO A 52 5.32 -0.14 -8.74
CA PRO A 52 4.49 0.80 -9.49
C PRO A 52 4.00 0.25 -10.83
N THR A 53 4.59 -0.83 -11.34
CA THR A 53 4.10 -1.55 -12.53
C THR A 53 3.00 -2.56 -12.21
N MET A 54 2.70 -2.75 -10.93
CA MET A 54 1.56 -3.56 -10.44
C MET A 54 0.43 -2.67 -9.95
N LEU A 55 0.74 -1.77 -9.00
CA LEU A 55 -0.21 -0.83 -8.39
C LEU A 55 0.41 0.56 -8.30
N VAL A 56 -0.29 1.56 -8.79
CA VAL A 56 0.16 2.95 -8.71
C VAL A 56 -0.14 3.54 -7.33
N GLY A 57 0.75 4.37 -6.82
CA GLY A 57 0.52 5.18 -5.62
C GLY A 57 0.70 4.48 -4.28
N ILE A 58 1.00 3.17 -4.25
CA ILE A 58 1.19 2.45 -2.99
C ILE A 58 2.66 2.44 -2.59
N GLY A 59 2.95 3.13 -1.48
CA GLY A 59 4.28 3.18 -0.86
C GLY A 59 4.39 2.31 0.40
N PRO A 60 5.50 2.47 1.16
CA PRO A 60 5.77 1.66 2.36
C PRO A 60 4.67 1.74 3.42
N MET A 61 4.06 2.91 3.62
CA MET A 61 3.02 3.11 4.62
C MET A 61 1.73 2.39 4.22
N TYR A 62 1.18 2.72 3.06
CA TYR A 62 -0.09 2.12 2.63
C TYR A 62 0.01 0.62 2.40
N SER A 63 1.17 0.09 1.98
CA SER A 63 1.36 -1.36 1.88
C SER A 63 1.28 -2.06 3.24
N ASP A 64 1.76 -1.45 4.33
CA ASP A 64 1.64 -2.02 5.67
C ASP A 64 0.19 -1.99 6.17
N GLU A 65 -0.52 -0.88 5.98
CA GLU A 65 -1.93 -0.74 6.35
C GLU A 65 -2.82 -1.74 5.58
N ILE A 66 -2.60 -1.89 4.26
CA ILE A 66 -3.31 -2.87 3.42
C ILE A 66 -3.08 -4.30 3.92
N LEU A 67 -1.83 -4.66 4.20
CA LEU A 67 -1.49 -6.00 4.69
C LEU A 67 -2.05 -6.27 6.08
N PHE A 68 -2.06 -5.26 6.95
CA PHE A 68 -2.68 -5.36 8.27
C PHE A 68 -4.20 -5.56 8.16
N GLU A 69 -4.88 -4.76 7.30
CA GLU A 69 -6.32 -4.89 7.07
C GLU A 69 -6.67 -6.26 6.47
N ALA A 70 -5.88 -6.75 5.53
CA ALA A 70 -6.07 -8.07 4.91
C ALA A 70 -5.73 -9.24 5.85
N GLY A 71 -5.02 -9.00 6.96
CA GLY A 71 -4.53 -10.04 7.87
C GLY A 71 -3.43 -10.91 7.24
N LEU A 72 -2.58 -10.32 6.39
CA LEU A 72 -1.51 -11.01 5.69
C LEU A 72 -0.14 -10.43 6.07
N ARG A 73 0.85 -11.31 6.27
CA ARG A 73 2.22 -10.87 6.54
C ARG A 73 2.87 -10.28 5.30
N TYR A 74 3.75 -9.31 5.54
CA TYR A 74 4.51 -8.61 4.49
C TYR A 74 5.40 -9.53 3.65
N ASP A 75 5.92 -10.61 4.24
CA ASP A 75 6.81 -11.59 3.62
C ASP A 75 6.07 -12.82 3.07
N ARG A 76 4.74 -12.88 3.19
CA ARG A 76 3.91 -13.92 2.58
C ARG A 76 4.16 -13.98 1.08
N LEU A 77 4.33 -15.18 0.54
CA LEU A 77 4.52 -15.37 -0.90
C LEU A 77 3.18 -15.32 -1.63
N ALA A 78 3.13 -14.54 -2.70
CA ALA A 78 1.91 -14.31 -3.47
C ALA A 78 1.36 -15.58 -4.13
N ASP A 79 2.24 -16.47 -4.61
CA ASP A 79 1.87 -17.74 -5.26
C ASP A 79 1.27 -18.78 -4.27
N LYS A 80 1.30 -18.49 -2.97
CA LYS A 80 0.74 -19.33 -1.89
C LYS A 80 -0.59 -18.81 -1.35
N LEU A 81 -1.13 -17.74 -1.93
CA LEU A 81 -2.40 -17.17 -1.48
C LEU A 81 -3.59 -18.03 -1.92
N SER A 82 -4.50 -18.28 -1.00
CA SER A 82 -5.83 -18.81 -1.29
C SER A 82 -6.72 -17.74 -1.94
N THR A 83 -7.79 -18.18 -2.59
CA THR A 83 -8.79 -17.27 -3.17
C THR A 83 -9.39 -16.32 -2.13
N GLN A 84 -9.57 -16.77 -0.88
CA GLN A 84 -10.09 -15.91 0.20
C GLN A 84 -9.09 -14.85 0.62
N GLU A 85 -7.80 -15.20 0.68
CA GLU A 85 -6.73 -14.23 0.98
C GLU A 85 -6.60 -13.18 -0.12
N ILE A 86 -6.70 -13.57 -1.39
CA ILE A 86 -6.72 -12.64 -2.53
C ILE A 86 -7.90 -11.67 -2.43
N ARG A 87 -9.10 -12.16 -2.10
CA ARG A 87 -10.27 -11.29 -1.93
C ARG A 87 -10.11 -10.30 -0.78
N ARG A 88 -9.55 -10.75 0.36
CA ARG A 88 -9.26 -9.84 1.48
C ARG A 88 -8.22 -8.79 1.09
N LEU A 89 -7.14 -9.21 0.41
CA LEU A 89 -6.10 -8.31 -0.05
C LEU A 89 -6.65 -7.24 -1.02
N TYR A 90 -7.44 -7.67 -2.00
CA TYR A 90 -8.10 -6.78 -2.95
C TYR A 90 -9.00 -5.76 -2.22
N ARG A 91 -9.91 -6.25 -1.33
CA ARG A 91 -10.81 -5.38 -0.59
C ARG A 91 -10.04 -4.36 0.25
N ALA A 92 -9.05 -4.81 1.00
CA ALA A 92 -8.20 -3.93 1.81
C ALA A 92 -7.47 -2.90 0.96
N SER A 93 -6.94 -3.29 -0.22
CA SER A 93 -6.27 -2.36 -1.13
C SER A 93 -7.21 -1.25 -1.60
N VAL A 94 -8.42 -1.60 -2.03
CA VAL A 94 -9.42 -0.62 -2.50
C VAL A 94 -9.87 0.29 -1.34
N GLU A 95 -10.26 -0.28 -0.20
CA GLU A 95 -10.75 0.48 0.96
C GLU A 95 -9.71 1.48 1.47
N ILE A 96 -8.46 1.03 1.69
CA ILE A 96 -7.39 1.88 2.22
C ILE A 96 -7.04 3.02 1.25
N VAL A 97 -6.94 2.72 -0.05
CA VAL A 97 -6.60 3.75 -1.05
C VAL A 97 -7.70 4.79 -1.18
N HIS A 98 -8.97 4.37 -1.27
CA HIS A 98 -10.10 5.30 -1.34
C HIS A 98 -10.23 6.16 -0.07
N ASP A 99 -10.06 5.57 1.11
CA ASP A 99 -10.09 6.33 2.37
C ASP A 99 -8.92 7.31 2.46
N ALA A 100 -7.73 6.92 2.01
CA ALA A 100 -6.58 7.81 1.96
C ALA A 100 -6.83 9.03 1.05
N VAL A 101 -7.35 8.81 -0.15
CA VAL A 101 -7.69 9.88 -1.10
C VAL A 101 -8.77 10.79 -0.53
N LYS A 102 -9.85 10.22 0.03
CA LYS A 102 -10.95 10.95 0.66
C LYS A 102 -10.47 11.89 1.77
N HIS A 103 -9.42 11.51 2.51
CA HIS A 103 -8.86 12.30 3.60
C HIS A 103 -7.64 13.16 3.18
N GLY A 104 -7.35 13.27 1.89
CA GLY A 104 -6.24 14.08 1.38
C GLY A 104 -4.86 13.51 1.72
N GLY A 105 -4.75 12.18 1.88
CA GLY A 105 -3.51 11.49 2.22
C GLY A 105 -3.14 11.56 3.70
N ALA A 106 -1.93 11.11 4.04
CA ALA A 106 -1.39 11.15 5.39
C ALA A 106 -0.11 11.96 5.44
N THR A 107 -0.01 12.85 6.41
CA THR A 107 1.23 13.52 6.80
C THR A 107 1.83 12.76 7.98
N VAL A 108 2.97 12.10 7.76
CA VAL A 108 3.62 11.27 8.77
C VAL A 108 5.03 11.76 9.02
N GLY A 109 5.36 12.02 10.30
CA GLY A 109 6.66 12.54 10.71
C GLY A 109 6.87 14.03 10.35
N ALA A 110 8.04 14.55 10.72
CA ALA A 110 8.37 15.97 10.54
C ALA A 110 8.49 16.39 9.08
N ASP A 111 8.90 15.45 8.20
CA ASP A 111 9.09 15.67 6.77
C ASP A 111 7.92 15.10 5.94
N GLY A 112 6.75 14.94 6.55
CA GLY A 112 5.55 14.42 5.89
C GLY A 112 5.05 15.35 4.78
N PHE A 113 4.41 14.77 3.77
CA PHE A 113 3.82 15.54 2.66
C PHE A 113 2.67 16.41 3.18
N LEU A 114 2.62 17.64 2.69
CA LEU A 114 1.53 18.57 2.91
C LEU A 114 0.76 18.77 1.60
N THR A 115 -0.46 19.25 1.69
CA THR A 115 -1.23 19.72 0.53
C THR A 115 -0.57 20.93 -0.11
N LEU A 116 -0.99 21.31 -1.31
CA LEU A 116 -0.51 22.53 -1.97
C LEU A 116 -0.79 23.82 -1.16
N SER A 117 -1.80 23.79 -0.29
CA SER A 117 -2.10 24.89 0.65
C SER A 117 -1.30 24.83 1.96
N GLY A 118 -0.43 23.83 2.11
CA GLY A 118 0.39 23.67 3.33
C GLY A 118 -0.32 22.95 4.48
N GLU A 119 -1.52 22.42 4.24
CA GLU A 119 -2.29 21.69 5.25
C GLU A 119 -1.88 20.22 5.33
N PRO A 120 -1.89 19.60 6.52
CA PRO A 120 -1.63 18.17 6.67
C PRO A 120 -2.78 17.32 6.10
N GLY A 121 -2.44 16.14 5.58
CA GLY A 121 -3.43 15.14 5.20
C GLY A 121 -4.15 14.54 6.42
N GLY A 122 -5.45 14.30 6.28
CA GLY A 122 -6.33 13.85 7.38
C GLY A 122 -6.31 12.34 7.65
N TYR A 123 -5.60 11.53 6.88
CA TYR A 123 -5.56 10.07 7.07
C TYR A 123 -4.71 9.62 8.28
N GLY A 124 -3.84 10.46 8.80
CA GLY A 124 -2.94 10.14 9.93
C GLY A 124 -3.60 9.41 11.11
N PRO A 125 -4.75 9.87 11.64
CA PRO A 125 -5.44 9.20 12.75
C PRO A 125 -5.96 7.79 12.44
N MET A 126 -6.04 7.40 11.17
CA MET A 126 -6.51 6.09 10.72
C MET A 126 -5.38 5.06 10.59
N ILE A 127 -4.13 5.48 10.73
CA ILE A 127 -2.97 4.58 10.65
C ILE A 127 -3.01 3.59 11.82
N ASN A 128 -3.02 2.31 11.48
CA ASN A 128 -3.12 1.21 12.44
C ASN A 128 -1.75 0.68 12.88
N VAL A 129 -0.79 0.56 11.96
CA VAL A 129 0.50 -0.09 12.23
C VAL A 129 1.72 0.73 11.82
N TYR A 130 1.66 1.51 10.75
CA TYR A 130 2.84 2.20 10.24
C TYR A 130 3.39 3.23 11.22
N GLY A 131 4.67 3.07 11.61
CA GLY A 131 5.34 3.97 12.55
C GLY A 131 4.95 3.78 14.01
N ARG A 132 4.15 2.75 14.34
CA ARG A 132 3.60 2.51 15.68
C ARG A 132 4.23 1.31 16.38
N ASP A 133 5.49 1.00 16.08
CA ASP A 133 6.23 -0.10 16.72
C ASP A 133 6.29 0.05 18.23
N GLY A 134 6.02 -1.06 18.93
CA GLY A 134 5.91 -1.12 20.38
C GLY A 134 4.52 -0.77 20.94
N GLU A 135 3.65 -0.13 20.17
CA GLU A 135 2.26 0.12 20.58
C GLU A 135 1.42 -1.16 20.49
N MET A 136 0.34 -1.20 21.26
CA MET A 136 -0.61 -2.32 21.20
C MET A 136 -1.36 -2.31 19.87
N SER A 137 -1.45 -3.48 19.24
CA SER A 137 -2.25 -3.65 18.03
C SER A 137 -3.73 -3.37 18.30
N PRO A 138 -4.44 -2.64 17.41
CA PRO A 138 -5.87 -2.41 17.58
C PRO A 138 -6.71 -3.70 17.39
N ARG A 139 -6.14 -4.77 16.87
CA ARG A 139 -6.83 -6.05 16.59
C ARG A 139 -6.38 -7.23 17.44
N ALA A 140 -5.36 -7.05 18.29
CA ALA A 140 -4.80 -8.14 19.09
C ALA A 140 -4.20 -7.62 20.41
N ARG A 141 -3.92 -8.53 21.33
CA ARG A 141 -3.25 -8.22 22.60
C ARG A 141 -1.73 -8.28 22.52
N GLY A 142 -1.17 -8.08 21.34
CA GLY A 142 0.27 -8.05 21.09
C GLY A 142 0.74 -6.73 20.53
N PRO A 143 2.02 -6.41 20.64
CA PRO A 143 2.58 -5.18 20.12
C PRO A 143 2.69 -5.22 18.59
N ILE A 144 2.69 -4.03 17.98
CA ILE A 144 3.11 -3.84 16.59
C ILE A 144 4.63 -4.01 16.55
N VAL A 145 5.10 -4.77 15.57
CA VAL A 145 6.51 -5.11 15.37
C VAL A 145 7.04 -4.38 14.14
N LYS A 146 8.29 -3.89 14.26
CA LYS A 146 9.05 -3.31 13.17
C LYS A 146 10.08 -4.30 12.66
N ALA A 147 10.12 -4.55 11.36
CA ALA A 147 11.11 -5.41 10.72
C ALA A 147 11.79 -4.69 9.54
N LYS A 148 12.98 -5.14 9.17
CA LYS A 148 13.67 -4.63 7.99
C LYS A 148 13.06 -5.22 6.72
N PHE A 149 12.79 -4.37 5.73
CA PHE A 149 12.32 -4.77 4.40
C PHE A 149 13.00 -3.93 3.32
N GLY A 150 13.82 -4.58 2.50
CA GLY A 150 14.64 -3.88 1.51
C GLY A 150 15.57 -2.84 2.15
N SER A 151 15.53 -1.61 1.65
CA SER A 151 16.27 -0.46 2.20
C SER A 151 15.55 0.24 3.36
N GLY A 152 14.29 -0.15 3.65
CA GLY A 152 13.45 0.50 4.67
C GLY A 152 12.96 -0.48 5.73
N PHE A 153 11.79 -0.17 6.26
CA PHE A 153 11.13 -0.95 7.30
C PHE A 153 9.68 -1.28 6.93
N THR A 154 9.12 -2.26 7.64
CA THR A 154 7.72 -2.66 7.61
C THR A 154 7.21 -2.81 9.03
N TYR A 155 5.92 -2.53 9.22
CA TYR A 155 5.25 -2.59 10.51
C TYR A 155 4.07 -3.56 10.41
N TYR A 156 3.96 -4.47 11.37
CA TYR A 156 2.95 -5.52 11.33
C TYR A 156 2.63 -6.05 12.73
N CYS A 157 1.55 -6.80 12.86
CA CYS A 157 1.19 -7.50 14.09
C CYS A 157 1.26 -9.01 13.88
N GLU A 158 2.15 -9.70 14.61
CA GLU A 158 2.35 -11.14 14.47
C GLU A 158 1.13 -11.99 14.80
N GLN A 159 0.23 -11.48 15.65
CA GLN A 159 -0.97 -12.22 16.08
C GLN A 159 -2.12 -12.13 15.07
N THR A 160 -2.13 -11.14 14.18
CA THR A 160 -3.25 -10.90 13.25
C THR A 160 -2.87 -11.08 11.78
N GLN A 161 -1.59 -11.13 11.47
CA GLN A 161 -1.08 -11.27 10.10
C GLN A 161 -0.34 -12.61 9.94
N VAL A 162 -0.80 -13.45 9.02
CA VAL A 162 -0.29 -14.79 8.74
C VAL A 162 0.24 -14.93 7.33
#